data_5330f61deefa31bf5e673b948f60a60b
#
_entry.id   5330f61deefa31bf5e673b948f60a60b
#
_cell.length_a   1.000
_cell.length_b   1.000
_cell.length_c   1.000
_cell.angle_alpha   90.00
_cell.angle_beta   90.00
_cell.angle_gamma   90.00
#
_symmetry.space_group_name_H-M   'P 1'
#
loop_
_entity.id
_entity.type
_entity.pdbx_description
1 polymer ?
#
loop_
_entity_poly.entity_id
_entity_poly.type
_entity_poly.pdbx_seq_one_letter_code
_entity_poly.pdbx_strand_id
1 'polypeptide(L)'
;MYGIEWDSILKWLNGNAKISSSTSGETKTMALGDLQTNSCSWGNYSNSTGNAATNSGSKQTTGKSEYWKANNIYDLAGNVWEWTQEKWSTATRRAYRGGSYITKGGYYSAASRVDESAGGTYDGIGFRSSFYL
;
A
#
# COMPACT_ATOMS: atom_id res chain seq x y z
N MET A 1 -5.65 -11.00 -5.79
CA MET A 1 -5.42 -11.13 -4.33
C MET A 1 -6.75 -11.10 -3.59
N TYR A 2 -6.93 -11.89 -2.56
CA TYR A 2 -8.10 -11.82 -1.66
C TYR A 2 -7.87 -10.82 -0.52
N GLY A 3 -8.94 -10.28 0.06
CA GLY A 3 -8.83 -9.37 1.19
C GLY A 3 -8.14 -9.99 2.41
N ILE A 4 -8.42 -11.26 2.68
CA ILE A 4 -7.77 -12.01 3.79
C ILE A 4 -6.26 -12.17 3.58
N GLU A 5 -5.80 -12.28 2.33
CA GLU A 5 -4.36 -12.32 2.02
C GLU A 5 -3.71 -10.96 2.32
N TRP A 6 -4.39 -9.89 1.95
CA TRP A 6 -3.95 -8.53 2.26
C TRP A 6 -3.79 -8.34 3.78
N ASP A 7 -4.80 -8.70 4.54
CA ASP A 7 -4.79 -8.57 6.00
C ASP A 7 -3.72 -9.47 6.65
N SER A 8 -3.47 -10.65 6.07
CA SER A 8 -2.41 -11.56 6.53
C SER A 8 -1.02 -10.97 6.28
N ILE A 9 -0.80 -10.33 5.13
CA ILE A 9 0.45 -9.63 4.82
C ILE A 9 0.66 -8.50 5.81
N LEU A 10 -0.36 -7.67 6.07
CA LEU A 10 -0.26 -6.57 7.03
C LEU A 10 0.06 -7.07 8.44
N LYS A 11 -0.59 -8.15 8.87
CA LYS A 11 -0.35 -8.76 10.16
C LYS A 11 1.08 -9.31 10.28
N TRP A 12 1.58 -9.97 9.24
CA TRP A 12 2.95 -10.47 9.20
C TRP A 12 3.98 -9.35 9.21
N LEU A 13 3.74 -8.26 8.47
CA LEU A 13 4.64 -7.10 8.42
C LEU A 13 4.66 -6.32 9.74
N ASN A 14 3.59 -6.36 10.50
CA ASN A 14 3.43 -5.57 11.72
C ASN A 14 4.54 -5.87 12.74
N GLY A 15 5.40 -4.90 12.98
CA GLY A 15 6.57 -5.04 13.86
C GLY A 15 7.75 -5.83 13.27
N ASN A 16 7.60 -6.44 12.09
CA ASN A 16 8.64 -7.26 11.47
C ASN A 16 9.21 -6.65 10.18
N ALA A 17 8.50 -5.72 9.56
CA ALA A 17 8.93 -5.16 8.30
C ALA A 17 10.14 -4.24 8.46
N LYS A 18 11.07 -4.36 7.53
CA LYS A 18 12.27 -3.52 7.45
C LYS A 18 12.39 -2.96 6.04
N ILE A 19 12.78 -1.71 5.95
CA ILE A 19 13.36 -1.15 4.73
C ILE A 19 14.87 -1.22 4.91
N SER A 20 15.55 -1.86 4.00
CA SER A 20 16.99 -1.70 3.85
C SER A 20 17.23 -0.86 2.59
N SER A 21 17.69 0.36 2.77
CA SER A 21 18.21 1.15 1.65
C SER A 21 19.61 0.65 1.33
N SER A 22 19.79 0.14 0.11
CA SER A 22 21.11 -0.25 -0.39
C SER A 22 22.05 0.95 -0.60
N THR A 23 21.50 2.16 -0.64
CA THR A 23 22.26 3.38 -0.97
C THR A 23 22.74 4.13 0.26
N SER A 24 22.09 4.02 1.41
CA SER A 24 22.44 4.76 2.62
C SER A 24 22.70 3.87 3.84
N GLY A 25 22.51 2.58 3.74
CA GLY A 25 22.63 1.66 4.90
C GLY A 25 21.55 1.87 5.96
N GLU A 26 20.58 2.74 5.71
CA GLU A 26 19.50 2.97 6.65
C GLU A 26 18.54 1.78 6.71
N THR A 27 18.32 1.29 7.90
CA THR A 27 17.29 0.29 8.18
C THR A 27 16.16 0.97 8.94
N LYS A 28 14.99 1.04 8.33
CA LYS A 28 13.77 1.49 8.99
C LYS A 28 12.96 0.28 9.42
N THR A 29 12.69 0.18 10.71
CA THR A 29 11.75 -0.83 11.23
C THR A 29 10.36 -0.24 11.27
N MET A 30 9.38 -1.02 10.80
CA MET A 30 7.98 -0.65 10.87
C MET A 30 7.52 -0.59 12.32
N ALA A 31 7.01 0.55 12.75
CA ALA A 31 6.37 0.66 14.05
C ALA A 31 5.00 -0.03 14.04
N LEU A 32 4.58 -0.46 15.22
CA LEU A 32 3.25 -1.02 15.41
C LEU A 32 2.20 -0.01 14.94
N GLY A 33 1.36 -0.41 14.01
CA GLY A 33 0.28 0.43 13.49
C GLY A 33 0.63 1.31 12.29
N ASP A 34 1.89 1.41 11.85
CA ASP A 34 2.27 2.23 10.69
C ASP A 34 1.43 1.90 9.44
N LEU A 35 1.19 0.63 9.16
CA LEU A 35 0.38 0.23 8.03
C LEU A 35 -1.13 0.30 8.30
N GLN A 36 -1.56 0.30 9.57
CA GLN A 36 -2.96 0.36 9.95
C GLN A 36 -3.48 1.79 10.09
N THR A 37 -2.66 2.72 10.58
CA THR A 37 -3.14 4.06 10.97
C THR A 37 -2.53 5.20 10.18
N ASN A 38 -1.23 5.14 9.89
CA ASN A 38 -0.54 6.19 9.15
C ASN A 38 0.64 5.65 8.35
N SER A 39 0.43 5.46 7.07
CA SER A 39 1.43 4.89 6.15
C SER A 39 2.24 5.95 5.39
N CYS A 40 2.19 7.23 5.77
CA CYS A 40 2.87 8.31 5.04
C CYS A 40 4.37 8.11 4.87
N SER A 41 5.01 7.43 5.79
CA SER A 41 6.45 7.15 5.73
C SER A 41 6.80 5.84 5.02
N TRP A 42 5.80 5.11 4.50
CA TRP A 42 5.98 3.79 3.90
C TRP A 42 5.55 3.70 2.44
N GLY A 43 5.02 4.75 1.87
CA GLY A 43 4.49 4.67 0.52
C GLY A 43 4.36 6.00 -0.20
N ASN A 44 3.91 5.91 -1.44
CA ASN A 44 3.66 7.04 -2.31
C ASN A 44 2.26 7.62 -2.05
N TYR A 45 2.21 8.66 -1.25
CA TYR A 45 1.00 9.42 -0.90
C TYR A 45 1.19 10.89 -1.26
N SER A 46 0.10 11.66 -1.31
CA SER A 46 0.17 13.12 -1.52
C SER A 46 0.86 13.85 -0.36
N ASN A 47 0.95 13.22 0.80
CA ASN A 47 1.59 13.72 2.00
C ASN A 47 2.63 12.74 2.57
N SER A 48 3.35 12.04 1.72
CA SER A 48 4.47 11.18 2.14
C SER A 48 5.49 11.95 2.96
N THR A 49 6.10 11.30 3.93
CA THR A 49 7.05 11.91 4.87
C THR A 49 8.40 11.19 4.87
N GLY A 50 9.44 11.88 5.35
CA GLY A 50 10.80 11.35 5.37
C GLY A 50 11.29 10.97 3.98
N ASN A 51 12.06 9.92 3.88
CA ASN A 51 12.61 9.44 2.60
C ASN A 51 11.52 8.92 1.63
N ALA A 52 10.35 8.53 2.12
CA ALA A 52 9.22 8.17 1.26
C ALA A 52 8.63 9.35 0.48
N ALA A 53 8.94 10.59 0.87
CA ALA A 53 8.51 11.78 0.14
C ALA A 53 9.25 11.98 -1.19
N THR A 54 10.40 11.34 -1.38
CA THR A 54 11.18 11.43 -2.62
C THR A 54 10.39 10.77 -3.76
N ASN A 55 10.08 11.54 -4.80
CA ASN A 55 9.26 11.15 -5.95
C ASN A 55 7.78 10.83 -5.63
N SER A 56 7.27 11.18 -4.44
CA SER A 56 5.87 10.98 -4.09
C SER A 56 4.94 12.02 -4.74
N GLY A 57 3.62 11.82 -4.60
CA GLY A 57 2.59 12.74 -5.07
C GLY A 57 2.23 12.64 -6.56
N SER A 58 2.83 11.70 -7.29
CA SER A 58 2.44 11.33 -8.65
C SER A 58 2.52 9.83 -8.84
N LYS A 59 1.74 9.29 -9.78
CA LYS A 59 1.75 7.86 -10.09
C LYS A 59 3.15 7.44 -10.58
N GLN A 60 3.69 6.39 -10.01
CA GLN A 60 5.00 5.87 -10.32
C GLN A 60 4.92 4.39 -10.73
N THR A 61 5.96 3.92 -11.41
CA THR A 61 6.12 2.48 -11.65
C THR A 61 6.41 1.75 -10.36
N THR A 62 5.93 0.54 -10.23
CA THR A 62 6.22 -0.33 -9.07
C THR A 62 7.72 -0.47 -8.87
N GLY A 63 8.16 -0.33 -7.64
CA GLY A 63 9.57 -0.42 -7.29
C GLY A 63 10.40 0.85 -7.58
N LYS A 64 9.74 1.98 -7.85
CA LYS A 64 10.44 3.26 -8.10
C LYS A 64 11.29 3.71 -6.92
N SER A 65 10.88 3.38 -5.70
CA SER A 65 11.59 3.78 -4.48
C SER A 65 11.75 2.60 -3.54
N GLU A 66 12.97 2.40 -3.04
CA GLU A 66 13.26 1.43 -1.98
C GLU A 66 12.57 1.80 -0.65
N TYR A 67 12.20 3.05 -0.48
CA TYR A 67 11.48 3.52 0.71
C TYR A 67 9.98 3.20 0.70
N TRP A 68 9.46 2.68 -0.42
CA TRP A 68 8.08 2.20 -0.54
C TRP A 68 7.98 0.68 -0.49
N LYS A 69 8.99 0.06 0.10
CA LYS A 69 9.13 -1.40 0.22
C LYS A 69 9.05 -1.82 1.69
N ALA A 70 8.36 -2.89 1.94
CA ALA A 70 8.34 -3.58 3.23
C ALA A 70 8.68 -5.06 2.99
N ASN A 71 9.84 -5.55 3.46
CA ASN A 71 10.31 -6.92 3.27
C ASN A 71 10.18 -7.44 1.81
N ASN A 72 10.65 -6.69 0.84
CA ASN A 72 10.56 -6.98 -0.60
C ASN A 72 9.14 -6.91 -1.20
N ILE A 73 8.15 -6.42 -0.47
CA ILE A 73 6.83 -6.09 -1.02
C ILE A 73 6.82 -4.59 -1.32
N TYR A 74 6.79 -4.25 -2.60
CA TYR A 74 6.76 -2.87 -3.04
C TYR A 74 5.32 -2.33 -3.11
N ASP A 75 5.16 -1.04 -2.84
CA ASP A 75 3.94 -0.26 -3.06
C ASP A 75 2.68 -0.84 -2.39
N LEU A 76 2.84 -1.56 -1.27
CA LEU A 76 1.71 -2.00 -0.45
C LEU A 76 0.97 -0.81 0.17
N ALA A 77 1.68 0.29 0.34
CA ALA A 77 1.17 1.56 0.86
C ALA A 77 1.24 2.63 -0.22
N GLY A 78 0.11 3.20 -0.60
CA GLY A 78 0.04 4.27 -1.59
C GLY A 78 0.27 3.83 -3.02
N ASN A 79 0.78 4.72 -3.84
CA ASN A 79 0.96 4.64 -5.28
C ASN A 79 -0.38 4.50 -6.02
N VAL A 80 -0.97 3.31 -6.10
CA VAL A 80 -2.31 3.09 -6.60
C VAL A 80 -3.10 2.21 -5.65
N TRP A 81 -4.39 2.47 -5.54
CA TRP A 81 -5.31 1.54 -4.89
C TRP A 81 -5.26 0.19 -5.62
N GLU A 82 -5.38 -0.89 -4.89
CA GLU A 82 -5.32 -2.22 -5.46
C GLU A 82 -6.62 -2.99 -5.25
N TRP A 83 -7.22 -3.42 -6.35
CA TRP A 83 -8.40 -4.27 -6.33
C TRP A 83 -8.14 -5.57 -5.59
N THR A 84 -9.10 -5.97 -4.78
CA THR A 84 -9.17 -7.31 -4.20
C THR A 84 -10.41 -8.04 -4.71
N GLN A 85 -10.45 -9.34 -4.51
CA GLN A 85 -11.64 -10.14 -4.77
C GLN A 85 -12.64 -10.08 -3.61
N GLU A 86 -12.33 -9.28 -2.59
CA GLU A 86 -13.17 -9.12 -1.44
C GLU A 86 -14.51 -8.49 -1.80
N LYS A 87 -15.59 -9.20 -1.49
CA LYS A 87 -16.94 -8.71 -1.70
C LYS A 87 -17.28 -7.65 -0.66
N TRP A 88 -17.83 -6.55 -1.11
CA TRP A 88 -18.41 -5.54 -0.23
C TRP A 88 -19.86 -5.91 0.15
N SER A 89 -20.60 -4.98 0.73
CA SER A 89 -21.98 -5.20 1.16
C SER A 89 -22.93 -5.62 0.03
N THR A 90 -22.61 -5.27 -1.22
CA THR A 90 -23.38 -5.66 -2.41
C THR A 90 -22.57 -6.55 -3.33
N ALA A 91 -23.28 -7.38 -4.12
CA ALA A 91 -22.65 -8.33 -5.04
C ALA A 91 -21.81 -7.67 -6.16
N THR A 92 -22.13 -6.42 -6.49
CA THR A 92 -21.52 -5.68 -7.60
C THR A 92 -20.32 -4.84 -7.19
N ARG A 93 -20.05 -4.72 -5.87
CA ARG A 93 -18.95 -3.90 -5.36
C ARG A 93 -17.82 -4.78 -4.83
N ARG A 94 -16.62 -4.33 -5.03
CA ARG A 94 -15.38 -4.98 -4.54
C ARG A 94 -14.57 -4.00 -3.72
N ALA A 95 -13.86 -4.52 -2.73
CA ALA A 95 -12.94 -3.72 -1.96
C ALA A 95 -11.64 -3.47 -2.71
N TYR A 96 -11.11 -2.26 -2.59
CA TYR A 96 -9.76 -1.91 -2.94
C TYR A 96 -9.00 -1.40 -1.72
N ARG A 97 -7.69 -1.57 -1.72
CA ARG A 97 -6.82 -1.45 -0.55
C ARG A 97 -5.61 -0.60 -0.86
N GLY A 98 -4.90 -0.14 0.17
CA GLY A 98 -3.55 0.40 0.07
C GLY A 98 -3.42 1.92 0.02
N GLY A 99 -4.45 2.64 -0.36
CA GLY A 99 -4.32 4.08 -0.65
C GLY A 99 -3.69 4.36 -2.01
N SER A 100 -3.49 5.62 -2.35
CA SER A 100 -2.90 6.01 -3.63
C SER A 100 -2.08 7.30 -3.51
N TYR A 101 -1.35 7.64 -4.57
CA TYR A 101 -0.51 8.84 -4.67
C TYR A 101 -1.28 10.16 -4.48
N ILE A 102 -2.59 10.19 -4.71
CA ILE A 102 -3.45 11.37 -4.51
C ILE A 102 -4.11 11.43 -3.13
N THR A 103 -4.03 10.36 -2.34
CA THR A 103 -4.63 10.28 -1.01
C THR A 103 -3.61 10.57 0.09
N LYS A 104 -4.11 10.84 1.30
CA LYS A 104 -3.27 11.05 2.49
C LYS A 104 -3.14 9.74 3.25
N GLY A 105 -1.92 9.31 3.53
CA GLY A 105 -1.63 8.02 4.16
C GLY A 105 -2.08 7.89 5.62
N GLY A 106 -2.44 9.00 6.28
CA GLY A 106 -3.07 8.97 7.60
C GLY A 106 -4.58 8.75 7.56
N TYR A 107 -5.25 9.05 6.43
CA TYR A 107 -6.67 8.75 6.23
C TYR A 107 -6.88 7.43 5.49
N TYR A 108 -5.99 7.14 4.56
CA TYR A 108 -6.05 5.96 3.69
C TYR A 108 -4.73 5.19 3.79
N SER A 109 -4.49 4.62 4.97
CA SER A 109 -3.32 3.77 5.22
C SER A 109 -3.33 2.51 4.35
N ALA A 110 -2.25 1.74 4.37
CA ALA A 110 -2.19 0.46 3.68
C ALA A 110 -3.32 -0.51 4.08
N ALA A 111 -3.80 -0.41 5.32
CA ALA A 111 -4.92 -1.21 5.81
C ALA A 111 -6.30 -0.70 5.38
N SER A 112 -6.39 0.51 4.84
CA SER A 112 -7.67 1.08 4.45
C SER A 112 -8.39 0.21 3.45
N ARG A 113 -9.70 0.13 3.64
CA ARG A 113 -10.61 -0.69 2.87
C ARG A 113 -11.74 0.19 2.38
N VAL A 114 -11.78 0.39 1.09
CA VAL A 114 -12.80 1.19 0.41
C VAL A 114 -13.41 0.34 -0.69
N ASP A 115 -14.56 0.69 -1.18
CA ASP A 115 -15.25 -0.09 -2.18
C ASP A 115 -15.70 0.74 -3.38
N GLU A 116 -15.81 0.09 -4.51
CA GLU A 116 -16.33 0.66 -5.74
C GLU A 116 -17.05 -0.42 -6.56
N SER A 117 -17.85 0.03 -7.52
CA SER A 117 -18.40 -0.86 -8.53
C SER A 117 -17.28 -1.61 -9.26
N ALA A 118 -17.43 -2.92 -9.45
CA ALA A 118 -16.41 -3.75 -10.09
C ALA A 118 -16.03 -3.32 -11.53
N GLY A 119 -16.84 -2.47 -12.15
CA GLY A 119 -16.53 -1.87 -13.46
C GLY A 119 -15.91 -0.47 -13.39
N GLY A 120 -15.70 0.07 -12.18
CA GLY A 120 -15.08 1.40 -12.00
C GLY A 120 -13.61 1.40 -12.42
N THR A 121 -13.20 2.41 -13.17
CA THR A 121 -11.82 2.60 -13.60
C THR A 121 -11.35 4.00 -13.24
N TYR A 122 -10.21 4.10 -12.58
CA TYR A 122 -9.58 5.37 -12.21
C TYR A 122 -8.07 5.25 -12.36
N ASP A 123 -7.40 6.34 -12.68
CA ASP A 123 -5.93 6.39 -12.80
C ASP A 123 -5.18 5.97 -11.53
N GLY A 124 -5.83 6.10 -10.37
CA GLY A 124 -5.28 5.75 -9.07
C GLY A 124 -5.60 4.33 -8.61
N ILE A 125 -6.15 3.47 -9.47
CA ILE A 125 -6.50 2.08 -9.12
C ILE A 125 -5.77 1.10 -10.05
N GLY A 126 -5.23 0.05 -9.47
CA GLY A 126 -4.57 -1.06 -10.14
C GLY A 126 -4.93 -2.39 -9.51
N PHE A 127 -4.07 -3.37 -9.67
CA PHE A 127 -4.22 -4.69 -9.06
C PHE A 127 -2.85 -5.29 -8.76
N ARG A 128 -2.84 -6.24 -7.84
CA ARG A 128 -1.68 -7.06 -7.50
C ARG A 128 -2.02 -8.53 -7.70
N SER A 129 -1.17 -9.24 -8.43
CA SER A 129 -1.26 -10.71 -8.55
C SER A 129 -0.64 -11.38 -7.33
N SER A 130 -1.24 -12.47 -6.88
CA SER A 130 -0.64 -13.42 -5.95
C SER A 130 -0.50 -14.75 -6.65
N PHE A 131 0.67 -15.35 -6.53
CA PHE A 131 0.95 -16.68 -7.08
C PHE A 131 1.19 -17.65 -5.93
N TYR A 132 0.56 -18.79 -6.01
CA TYR A 132 0.82 -19.93 -5.13
C TYR A 132 1.66 -20.94 -5.90
N LEU A 133 2.77 -21.35 -5.30
CA LEU A 133 3.60 -22.44 -5.80
C LEU A 133 3.25 -23.72 -5.05
#